data_50960dc6a0f6fa8db5a248edca41d625
#
_entry.id   50960dc6a0f6fa8db5a248edca41d625
#
_cell.length_a   1.000
_cell.length_b   1.000
_cell.length_c   1.000
_cell.angle_alpha   90.00
_cell.angle_beta   90.00
_cell.angle_gamma   90.00
#
_symmetry.space_group_name_H-M   'P 1'
#
loop_
_entity.id
_entity.type
_entity.pdbx_description
1 polymer ?
#
loop_
_entity_poly.entity_id
_entity_poly.type
_entity_poly.pdbx_seq_one_letter_code
_entity_poly.pdbx_strand_id
1 'polypeptide(L)'
;RDAVWVRDITLNNSTWGNRTFPVYTPRDSVFALGAAIGLGVAHGIGAAIGATNRKVVCMCGDGGFFMGFADFWTAKQEGADVVFLVMNDGGYGVIKHIQDTFHEGRHFFADFTNPTLEGCAKLAQMPYWKVEDTADFQRQVQAALNVNGPALVEVDMKKIGPFPRYFVPPKADSQFVRN
;
A
#
# COMPACT_ATOMS: atom_id res chain seq x y z
N ARG A 1 11.10 6.31 14.25
CA ARG A 1 11.35 7.69 13.80
C ARG A 1 12.32 7.76 12.62
N ASP A 2 13.10 6.74 12.36
CA ASP A 2 14.18 6.80 11.37
C ASP A 2 13.86 6.09 10.04
N ALA A 3 12.64 5.61 9.84
CA ALA A 3 12.23 5.00 8.60
C ALA A 3 11.83 6.05 7.54
N VAL A 4 12.04 5.72 6.27
CA VAL A 4 11.46 6.45 5.14
C VAL A 4 10.11 5.84 4.81
N TRP A 5 9.09 6.68 4.67
CA TRP A 5 7.75 6.29 4.33
C TRP A 5 7.49 6.47 2.83
N VAL A 6 7.25 5.36 2.13
CA VAL A 6 6.90 5.37 0.71
C VAL A 6 5.44 4.99 0.53
N ARG A 7 4.74 5.72 -0.31
CA ARG A 7 3.30 5.56 -0.51
C ARG A 7 2.95 5.31 -1.97
N ASP A 8 2.15 4.29 -2.18
CA ASP A 8 1.36 4.15 -3.42
C ASP A 8 -0.07 4.61 -3.18
N ILE A 9 -0.89 4.67 -4.21
CA ILE A 9 -2.30 4.99 -4.09
C ILE A 9 -3.05 3.76 -3.54
N THR A 10 -3.60 3.92 -2.35
CA THR A 10 -4.48 2.94 -1.71
C THR A 10 -5.39 3.65 -0.71
N LEU A 11 -6.48 3.02 -0.35
CA LEU A 11 -7.43 3.56 0.62
C LEU A 11 -6.77 3.88 1.96
N ASN A 12 -5.88 3.00 2.45
CA ASN A 12 -5.12 3.20 3.69
C ASN A 12 -4.20 4.41 3.63
N ASN A 13 -3.54 4.65 2.50
CA ASN A 13 -2.73 5.85 2.34
C ASN A 13 -3.58 7.11 2.24
N SER A 14 -4.74 7.05 1.61
CA SER A 14 -5.66 8.19 1.51
C SER A 14 -6.24 8.60 2.87
N THR A 15 -6.39 7.64 3.79
CA THR A 15 -6.88 7.88 5.15
C THR A 15 -5.75 8.17 6.13
N TRP A 16 -4.93 7.17 6.42
CA TRP A 16 -3.91 7.23 7.47
C TRP A 16 -2.56 7.75 6.95
N GLY A 17 -2.05 7.19 5.85
CA GLY A 17 -0.70 7.47 5.36
C GLY A 17 -0.48 8.92 4.93
N ASN A 18 -1.52 9.61 4.43
CA ASN A 18 -1.44 11.01 4.02
C ASN A 18 -1.72 12.01 5.15
N ARG A 19 -2.42 11.58 6.19
CA ARG A 19 -3.01 12.50 7.17
C ARG A 19 -2.43 12.37 8.56
N THR A 20 -1.99 11.18 8.93
CA THR A 20 -1.60 10.89 10.31
C THR A 20 -0.18 10.40 10.44
N PHE A 21 0.44 9.89 9.36
CA PHE A 21 1.84 9.49 9.42
C PHE A 21 2.74 10.73 9.58
N PRO A 22 3.56 10.80 10.63
CA PRO A 22 4.38 11.98 10.89
C PRO A 22 5.55 12.04 9.92
N VAL A 23 5.69 13.17 9.23
CA VAL A 23 6.83 13.49 8.35
C VAL A 23 7.57 14.68 8.99
N TYR A 24 8.81 14.48 9.37
CA TYR A 24 9.61 15.50 10.06
C TYR A 24 10.52 16.27 9.11
N THR A 25 10.96 15.61 8.03
CA THR A 25 11.80 16.24 6.99
C THR A 25 11.30 15.84 5.59
N PRO A 26 11.62 16.61 4.54
CA PRO A 26 11.27 16.23 3.16
C PRO A 26 11.84 14.88 2.71
N ARG A 27 12.85 14.36 3.40
CA ARG A 27 13.48 13.07 3.10
C ARG A 27 12.79 11.87 3.77
N ASP A 28 11.77 12.11 4.59
CA ASP A 28 11.09 11.05 5.34
C ASP A 28 9.92 10.45 4.58
N SER A 29 9.50 11.07 3.47
CA SER A 29 8.36 10.59 2.71
C SER A 29 8.60 10.72 1.20
N VAL A 30 8.28 9.63 0.48
CA VAL A 30 8.28 9.56 -0.99
C VAL A 30 6.88 9.24 -1.48
N PHE A 31 6.40 10.01 -2.43
CA PHE A 31 5.08 9.85 -3.00
C PHE A 31 5.07 10.27 -4.48
N ALA A 32 4.38 9.49 -5.31
CA ALA A 32 4.25 9.79 -6.73
C ALA A 32 3.40 11.06 -6.95
N LEU A 33 3.95 12.03 -7.67
CA LEU A 33 3.19 13.19 -8.13
C LEU A 33 2.10 12.74 -9.11
N GLY A 34 0.94 13.39 -9.06
CA GLY A 34 -0.18 13.06 -9.95
C GLY A 34 -1.00 11.84 -9.53
N ALA A 35 -0.76 11.29 -8.34
CA ALA A 35 -1.51 10.16 -7.79
C ALA A 35 -1.55 8.92 -8.71
N ALA A 36 -0.45 8.63 -9.40
CA ALA A 36 -0.32 7.42 -10.20
C ALA A 36 -0.21 6.18 -9.30
N ILE A 37 -1.00 5.16 -9.59
CA ILE A 37 -0.96 3.85 -8.94
C ILE A 37 0.13 2.96 -9.55
N GLY A 38 0.73 2.06 -8.77
CA GLY A 38 1.70 1.06 -9.24
C GLY A 38 3.16 1.50 -9.14
N LEU A 39 3.43 2.72 -8.68
CA LEU A 39 4.80 3.22 -8.53
C LEU A 39 5.43 2.88 -7.16
N GLY A 40 4.64 2.35 -6.23
CA GLY A 40 5.09 2.07 -4.87
C GLY A 40 6.30 1.16 -4.82
N VAL A 41 6.29 0.05 -5.56
CA VAL A 41 7.39 -0.94 -5.54
C VAL A 41 8.70 -0.29 -5.99
N ALA A 42 8.71 0.35 -7.16
CA ALA A 42 9.90 1.01 -7.71
C ALA A 42 10.39 2.16 -6.82
N HIS A 43 9.47 2.98 -6.29
CA HIS A 43 9.81 4.06 -5.35
C HIS A 43 10.38 3.52 -4.03
N GLY A 44 9.83 2.41 -3.51
CA GLY A 44 10.33 1.74 -2.31
C GLY A 44 11.78 1.28 -2.47
N ILE A 45 12.08 0.66 -3.60
CA ILE A 45 13.43 0.21 -3.95
C ILE A 45 14.38 1.40 -4.10
N GLY A 46 13.98 2.40 -4.90
CA GLY A 46 14.79 3.60 -5.11
C GLY A 46 15.05 4.37 -3.81
N ALA A 47 14.06 4.48 -2.94
CA ALA A 47 14.21 5.08 -1.61
C ALA A 47 15.18 4.29 -0.73
N ALA A 48 15.14 2.95 -0.76
CA ALA A 48 16.04 2.11 0.03
C ALA A 48 17.49 2.21 -0.45
N ILE A 49 17.70 2.30 -1.75
CA ILE A 49 19.04 2.51 -2.32
C ILE A 49 19.56 3.91 -1.96
N GLY A 50 18.71 4.93 -2.01
CA GLY A 50 19.08 6.31 -1.75
C GLY A 50 19.17 6.70 -0.26
N ALA A 51 18.45 6.01 0.61
CA ALA A 51 18.41 6.29 2.05
C ALA A 51 19.31 5.34 2.83
N THR A 52 20.61 5.41 2.59
CA THR A 52 21.60 4.57 3.26
C THR A 52 21.43 4.61 4.80
N ASN A 53 21.44 3.43 5.43
CA ASN A 53 21.26 3.23 6.87
C ASN A 53 19.85 3.58 7.42
N ARG A 54 18.84 3.62 6.58
CA ARG A 54 17.45 3.82 7.00
C ARG A 54 16.56 2.74 6.43
N LYS A 55 15.71 2.15 7.28
CA LYS A 55 14.66 1.25 6.82
C LYS A 55 13.62 2.01 6.00
N VAL A 56 13.20 1.44 4.89
CA VAL A 56 12.08 1.96 4.10
C VAL A 56 10.84 1.13 4.38
N VAL A 57 9.70 1.77 4.55
CA VAL A 57 8.39 1.13 4.60
C VAL A 57 7.59 1.63 3.42
N CYS A 58 7.25 0.73 2.51
CA CYS A 58 6.46 1.03 1.32
C CYS A 58 5.04 0.46 1.49
N MET A 59 4.07 1.32 1.73
CA MET A 59 2.66 0.92 1.78
C MET A 59 2.03 1.02 0.40
N CYS A 60 1.46 -0.08 -0.08
CA CYS A 60 0.68 -0.13 -1.32
C CYS A 60 -0.56 -1.01 -1.14
N GLY A 61 -1.54 -0.86 -2.03
CA GLY A 61 -2.62 -1.82 -2.18
C GLY A 61 -2.16 -2.99 -3.05
N ASP A 62 -2.89 -4.10 -3.01
CA ASP A 62 -2.61 -5.26 -3.87
C ASP A 62 -2.64 -4.89 -5.36
N GLY A 63 -3.59 -4.07 -5.82
CA GLY A 63 -3.64 -3.61 -7.21
C GLY A 63 -2.38 -2.83 -7.62
N GLY A 64 -1.92 -1.89 -6.79
CA GLY A 64 -0.68 -1.14 -7.04
C GLY A 64 0.56 -2.02 -6.96
N PHE A 65 0.61 -2.94 -6.00
CA PHE A 65 1.70 -3.90 -5.87
C PHE A 65 1.85 -4.76 -7.14
N PHE A 66 0.75 -5.33 -7.65
CA PHE A 66 0.83 -6.18 -8.85
C PHE A 66 1.10 -5.38 -10.13
N MET A 67 0.76 -4.11 -10.21
CA MET A 67 1.19 -3.25 -11.32
C MET A 67 2.71 -3.04 -11.34
N GLY A 68 3.34 -2.87 -10.17
CA GLY A 68 4.79 -2.71 -10.03
C GLY A 68 5.55 -4.02 -9.79
N PHE A 69 4.88 -5.17 -9.88
CA PHE A 69 5.45 -6.46 -9.48
C PHE A 69 6.69 -6.87 -10.28
N ALA A 70 6.82 -6.43 -11.52
CA ALA A 70 8.00 -6.70 -12.33
C ALA A 70 9.31 -6.21 -11.68
N ASP A 71 9.25 -5.12 -10.92
CA ASP A 71 10.41 -4.55 -10.22
C ASP A 71 10.71 -5.23 -8.88
N PHE A 72 9.83 -6.12 -8.40
CA PHE A 72 9.94 -6.72 -7.07
C PHE A 72 11.25 -7.51 -6.86
N TRP A 73 11.74 -8.18 -7.92
CA TRP A 73 13.02 -8.90 -7.90
C TRP A 73 14.22 -7.99 -7.73
N THR A 74 14.15 -6.77 -8.24
CA THR A 74 15.20 -5.78 -8.11
C THR A 74 15.46 -5.46 -6.64
N ALA A 75 14.44 -5.46 -5.79
CA ALA A 75 14.62 -5.30 -4.35
C ALA A 75 15.53 -6.38 -3.76
N LYS A 76 15.36 -7.63 -4.20
CA LYS A 76 16.20 -8.76 -3.75
C LYS A 76 17.61 -8.67 -4.32
N GLN A 77 17.74 -8.35 -5.60
CA GLN A 77 19.03 -8.23 -6.29
C GLN A 77 19.90 -7.15 -5.64
N GLU A 78 19.31 -5.99 -5.35
CA GLU A 78 20.00 -4.84 -4.77
C GLU A 78 20.14 -4.91 -3.23
N GLY A 79 19.57 -5.93 -2.59
CA GLY A 79 19.53 -6.03 -1.13
C GLY A 79 18.83 -4.83 -0.49
N ALA A 80 17.83 -4.26 -1.18
CA ALA A 80 17.14 -3.04 -0.76
C ALA A 80 16.47 -3.21 0.60
N ASP A 81 16.80 -2.35 1.56
CA ASP A 81 16.30 -2.44 2.94
C ASP A 81 14.87 -1.86 3.05
N VAL A 82 13.92 -2.57 2.45
CA VAL A 82 12.52 -2.16 2.32
C VAL A 82 11.55 -3.22 2.83
N VAL A 83 10.55 -2.79 3.60
CA VAL A 83 9.35 -3.59 3.92
C VAL A 83 8.22 -3.15 3.01
N PHE A 84 7.77 -4.05 2.13
CA PHE A 84 6.56 -3.86 1.35
C PHE A 84 5.35 -4.24 2.21
N LEU A 85 4.58 -3.25 2.65
CA LEU A 85 3.36 -3.40 3.42
C LEU A 85 2.16 -3.36 2.47
N VAL A 86 1.67 -4.53 2.08
CA VAL A 86 0.61 -4.66 1.07
C VAL A 86 -0.74 -4.82 1.75
N MET A 87 -1.60 -3.82 1.56
CA MET A 87 -2.97 -3.80 2.03
C MET A 87 -3.84 -4.52 1.01
N ASN A 88 -4.13 -5.82 1.28
CA ASN A 88 -4.79 -6.72 0.35
C ASN A 88 -6.29 -6.77 0.60
N ASP A 89 -7.09 -6.12 -0.23
CA ASP A 89 -8.55 -6.19 -0.24
C ASP A 89 -9.13 -6.96 -1.45
N GLY A 90 -8.27 -7.48 -2.33
CA GLY A 90 -8.62 -8.22 -3.53
C GLY A 90 -9.16 -7.35 -4.64
N GLY A 91 -8.68 -6.10 -4.76
CA GLY A 91 -9.16 -5.21 -5.80
C GLY A 91 -8.72 -3.75 -5.67
N TYR A 92 -9.36 -2.90 -6.45
CA TYR A 92 -9.19 -1.45 -6.35
C TYR A 92 -10.13 -0.86 -5.30
N GLY A 93 -9.75 -0.95 -4.01
CA GLY A 93 -10.59 -0.53 -2.88
C GLY A 93 -11.06 0.92 -2.97
N VAL A 94 -10.21 1.84 -3.44
CA VAL A 94 -10.60 3.25 -3.68
C VAL A 94 -11.70 3.34 -4.72
N ILE A 95 -11.59 2.58 -5.81
CA ILE A 95 -12.60 2.57 -6.89
C ILE A 95 -13.92 1.99 -6.38
N LYS A 96 -13.88 0.88 -5.61
CA LYS A 96 -15.08 0.33 -4.96
C LYS A 96 -15.77 1.37 -4.08
N HIS A 97 -15.01 2.09 -3.27
CA HIS A 97 -15.54 3.17 -2.42
C HIS A 97 -16.20 4.30 -3.21
N ILE A 98 -15.62 4.67 -4.35
CA ILE A 98 -16.21 5.66 -5.27
C ILE A 98 -17.51 5.11 -5.85
N GLN A 99 -17.51 3.86 -6.31
CA GLN A 99 -18.68 3.20 -6.88
C GLN A 99 -19.80 3.03 -5.84
N ASP A 100 -19.46 2.72 -4.58
CA ASP A 100 -20.42 2.69 -3.47
C ASP A 100 -21.07 4.05 -3.24
N THR A 101 -20.27 5.11 -3.32
CA THR A 101 -20.72 6.46 -2.98
C THR A 101 -21.55 7.12 -4.08
N PHE A 102 -21.13 6.96 -5.35
CA PHE A 102 -21.69 7.69 -6.49
C PHE A 102 -22.49 6.83 -7.45
N HIS A 103 -22.41 5.50 -7.35
CA HIS A 103 -23.02 4.56 -8.29
C HIS A 103 -23.83 3.47 -7.59
N GLU A 104 -24.35 3.76 -6.38
CA GLU A 104 -25.26 2.87 -5.63
C GLU A 104 -24.70 1.46 -5.41
N GLY A 105 -23.36 1.34 -5.23
CA GLY A 105 -22.70 0.06 -5.03
C GLY A 105 -22.58 -0.80 -6.28
N ARG A 106 -22.80 -0.27 -7.46
CA ARG A 106 -22.59 -0.99 -8.72
C ARG A 106 -21.10 -1.09 -9.01
N HIS A 107 -20.48 -2.17 -8.54
CA HIS A 107 -19.06 -2.43 -8.77
C HIS A 107 -18.81 -2.92 -10.19
N PHE A 108 -17.78 -2.35 -10.83
CA PHE A 108 -17.39 -2.69 -12.19
C PHE A 108 -15.87 -2.62 -12.35
N PHE A 109 -15.26 -3.71 -12.81
CA PHE A 109 -13.80 -3.85 -12.98
C PHE A 109 -12.96 -3.47 -11.74
N ALA A 110 -13.45 -3.71 -10.54
CA ALA A 110 -12.78 -3.35 -9.30
C ALA A 110 -12.29 -4.56 -8.48
N ASP A 111 -12.65 -5.78 -8.87
CA ASP A 111 -12.24 -7.04 -8.22
C ASP A 111 -11.14 -7.73 -9.01
N PHE A 112 -10.24 -8.41 -8.29
CA PHE A 112 -9.14 -9.16 -8.88
C PHE A 112 -9.15 -10.63 -8.48
N THR A 113 -8.55 -11.45 -9.35
CA THR A 113 -8.03 -12.77 -9.01
C THR A 113 -6.52 -12.70 -9.14
N ASN A 114 -5.86 -12.37 -8.04
CA ASN A 114 -4.41 -12.22 -7.99
C ASN A 114 -3.71 -13.53 -7.59
N PRO A 115 -2.44 -13.73 -7.97
CA PRO A 115 -1.57 -14.68 -7.30
C PRO A 115 -1.49 -14.40 -5.79
N THR A 116 -1.17 -15.42 -4.98
CA THR A 116 -0.98 -15.21 -3.54
C THR A 116 0.29 -14.40 -3.28
N LEU A 117 0.23 -13.44 -2.37
CA LEU A 117 1.41 -12.65 -1.98
C LEU A 117 2.47 -13.51 -1.32
N GLU A 118 2.08 -14.56 -0.59
CA GLU A 118 2.99 -15.58 -0.08
C GLU A 118 3.75 -16.28 -1.20
N GLY A 119 3.05 -16.68 -2.27
CA GLY A 119 3.67 -17.28 -3.46
C GLY A 119 4.66 -16.33 -4.14
N CYS A 120 4.32 -15.05 -4.22
CA CYS A 120 5.21 -14.02 -4.75
C CYS A 120 6.48 -13.86 -3.90
N ALA A 121 6.33 -13.79 -2.59
CA ALA A 121 7.46 -13.70 -1.66
C ALA A 121 8.37 -14.95 -1.73
N LYS A 122 7.76 -16.13 -1.77
CA LYS A 122 8.48 -17.40 -1.91
C LYS A 122 9.27 -17.45 -3.21
N LEU A 123 8.65 -17.04 -4.33
CA LEU A 123 9.31 -17.00 -5.63
C LEU A 123 10.50 -16.03 -5.63
N ALA A 124 10.37 -14.88 -4.97
CA ALA A 124 11.44 -13.89 -4.80
C ALA A 124 12.44 -14.24 -3.68
N GLN A 125 12.24 -15.35 -2.95
CA GLN A 125 13.04 -15.72 -1.79
C GLN A 125 13.13 -14.60 -0.74
N MET A 126 12.00 -13.91 -0.50
CA MET A 126 11.88 -12.88 0.51
C MET A 126 11.13 -13.38 1.74
N PRO A 127 11.49 -12.93 2.95
CA PRO A 127 10.70 -13.15 4.14
C PRO A 127 9.29 -12.60 3.98
N TYR A 128 8.30 -13.33 4.52
CA TYR A 128 6.89 -13.02 4.39
C TYR A 128 6.17 -13.17 5.72
N TRP A 129 5.26 -12.24 5.99
CA TRP A 129 4.31 -12.29 7.11
C TRP A 129 2.91 -11.94 6.62
N LYS A 130 1.92 -12.55 7.26
CA LYS A 130 0.51 -12.26 7.02
C LYS A 130 -0.13 -11.75 8.30
N VAL A 131 -0.84 -10.64 8.19
CA VAL A 131 -1.65 -10.06 9.26
C VAL A 131 -3.11 -10.30 8.92
N GLU A 132 -3.78 -11.08 9.77
CA GLU A 132 -5.20 -11.41 9.66
C GLU A 132 -6.02 -10.89 10.86
N ASP A 133 -5.34 -10.38 11.88
CA ASP A 133 -5.93 -9.79 13.07
C ASP A 133 -5.16 -8.52 13.45
N THR A 134 -5.89 -7.50 13.90
CA THR A 134 -5.30 -6.23 14.36
C THR A 134 -4.38 -6.42 15.58
N ALA A 135 -4.65 -7.39 16.44
CA ALA A 135 -3.80 -7.70 17.58
C ALA A 135 -2.39 -8.18 17.15
N ASP A 136 -2.28 -8.83 16.02
CA ASP A 136 -1.01 -9.34 15.48
C ASP A 136 -0.24 -8.32 14.65
N PHE A 137 -0.86 -7.23 14.23
CA PHE A 137 -0.28 -6.26 13.31
C PHE A 137 1.08 -5.75 13.78
N GLN A 138 1.16 -5.27 15.02
CA GLN A 138 2.40 -4.70 15.54
C GLN A 138 3.53 -5.74 15.58
N ARG A 139 3.22 -6.96 15.99
CA ARG A 139 4.20 -8.06 16.10
C ARG A 139 4.76 -8.45 14.73
N GLN A 140 3.89 -8.62 13.72
CA GLN A 140 4.29 -9.03 12.38
C GLN A 140 5.08 -7.93 11.67
N VAL A 141 4.62 -6.69 11.75
CA VAL A 141 5.35 -5.55 11.15
C VAL A 141 6.70 -5.35 11.82
N GLN A 142 6.78 -5.47 13.16
CA GLN A 142 8.05 -5.35 13.87
C GLN A 142 9.04 -6.46 13.47
N ALA A 143 8.55 -7.69 13.28
CA ALA A 143 9.39 -8.79 12.80
C ALA A 143 9.96 -8.48 11.40
N ALA A 144 9.14 -7.96 10.50
CA ALA A 144 9.59 -7.55 9.16
C ALA A 144 10.60 -6.39 9.20
N LEU A 145 10.40 -5.41 10.08
CA LEU A 145 11.31 -4.28 10.25
C LEU A 145 12.71 -4.68 10.75
N ASN A 146 12.80 -5.82 11.46
CA ASN A 146 14.07 -6.33 11.99
C ASN A 146 14.88 -7.14 10.96
N VAL A 147 14.33 -7.41 9.78
CA VAL A 147 15.07 -8.09 8.71
C VAL A 147 16.02 -7.12 8.03
N ASN A 148 17.23 -7.56 7.72
CA ASN A 148 18.14 -6.84 6.84
C ASN A 148 17.78 -7.19 5.38
N GLY A 149 17.47 -6.19 4.58
CA GLY A 149 17.05 -6.35 3.19
C GLY A 149 15.52 -6.38 3.02
N PRO A 150 15.05 -6.78 1.82
CA PRO A 150 13.63 -6.67 1.48
C PRO A 150 12.77 -7.73 2.19
N ALA A 151 11.56 -7.32 2.56
CA ALA A 151 10.56 -8.15 3.22
C ALA A 151 9.15 -7.79 2.75
N LEU A 152 8.22 -8.75 2.82
CA LEU A 152 6.81 -8.56 2.44
C LEU A 152 5.90 -8.83 3.63
N VAL A 153 5.04 -7.87 3.92
CA VAL A 153 3.95 -8.02 4.89
C VAL A 153 2.62 -7.85 4.16
N GLU A 154 1.82 -8.88 4.15
CA GLU A 154 0.43 -8.84 3.69
C GLU A 154 -0.49 -8.49 4.85
N VAL A 155 -1.35 -7.50 4.66
CA VAL A 155 -2.46 -7.21 5.57
C VAL A 155 -3.76 -7.61 4.89
N ASP A 156 -4.42 -8.66 5.39
CA ASP A 156 -5.69 -9.16 4.87
C ASP A 156 -6.83 -8.24 5.31
N MET A 157 -7.13 -7.28 4.44
CA MET A 157 -8.12 -6.25 4.74
C MET A 157 -9.55 -6.79 4.85
N LYS A 158 -9.83 -7.98 4.30
CA LYS A 158 -11.14 -8.63 4.41
C LYS A 158 -11.37 -9.20 5.82
N LYS A 159 -10.28 -9.59 6.52
CA LYS A 159 -10.34 -10.12 7.88
C LYS A 159 -10.24 -9.06 8.95
N ILE A 160 -9.47 -7.99 8.71
CA ILE A 160 -9.28 -6.91 9.69
C ILE A 160 -10.56 -6.09 9.89
N GLY A 161 -11.45 -6.09 8.92
CA GLY A 161 -12.75 -5.42 9.01
C GLY A 161 -12.89 -4.23 8.07
N PRO A 162 -14.14 -3.72 7.94
CA PRO A 162 -14.45 -2.68 6.98
C PRO A 162 -13.81 -1.34 7.38
N PHE A 163 -13.32 -0.62 6.39
CA PHE A 163 -12.95 0.77 6.56
C PHE A 163 -14.15 1.65 6.87
N PRO A 164 -14.00 2.67 7.70
CA PRO A 164 -14.99 3.72 7.78
C PRO A 164 -15.17 4.37 6.40
N ARG A 165 -16.40 4.70 6.05
CA ARG A 165 -16.70 5.36 4.77
C ARG A 165 -15.92 6.67 4.70
N TYR A 166 -15.02 6.75 3.74
CA TYR A 166 -14.09 7.87 3.61
C TYR A 166 -14.59 8.94 2.63
N PHE A 167 -15.24 8.52 1.55
CA PHE A 167 -15.85 9.47 0.62
C PHE A 167 -17.23 9.85 1.12
N VAL A 168 -17.34 11.10 1.57
CA VAL A 168 -18.63 11.74 1.73
C VAL A 168 -18.88 12.46 0.41
N PRO A 169 -19.98 12.17 -0.32
CA PRO A 169 -20.30 12.92 -1.53
C PRO A 169 -20.34 14.40 -1.15
N PRO A 170 -19.77 15.31 -1.97
CA PRO A 170 -20.00 16.73 -1.76
C PRO A 170 -21.51 16.89 -1.69
N LYS A 171 -22.00 17.67 -0.69
CA LYS A 171 -23.41 18.06 -0.67
C LYS A 171 -23.70 18.57 -2.07
N ALA A 172 -24.66 17.96 -2.74
CA ALA A 172 -25.08 18.36 -4.08
C ALA A 172 -25.62 19.81 -3.96
N ASP A 173 -24.74 20.77 -4.09
CA ASP A 173 -25.15 22.08 -4.54
C ASP A 173 -25.66 21.85 -5.97
N SER A 174 -26.97 21.94 -6.11
CA SER A 174 -27.77 21.61 -7.27
C SER A 174 -27.40 22.39 -8.56
N GLN A 175 -26.24 23.05 -8.60
CA GLN A 175 -25.77 23.87 -9.71
C GLN A 175 -24.75 23.18 -10.65
N PHE A 176 -24.20 22.02 -10.27
CA PHE A 176 -23.19 21.32 -11.09
C PHE A 176 -23.68 20.01 -11.77
N VAL A 177 -24.95 19.71 -11.71
CA VAL A 177 -25.56 18.54 -12.39
C VAL A 177 -26.49 19.01 -13.53
N ARG A 178 -26.09 20.02 -14.26
CA ARG A 178 -26.72 20.39 -15.53
C ARG A 178 -25.65 20.81 -16.51
N ASN A 179 -25.12 19.85 -17.26
CA ASN A 179 -24.86 19.92 -18.69
C ASN A 179 -24.39 18.55 -19.19
#